data_7ce84ef9653c7e78242e45189b3e0e8e
#
_entry.id   7ce84ef9653c7e78242e45189b3e0e8e
#
_cell.length_a   1.000
_cell.length_b   1.000
_cell.length_c   1.000
_cell.angle_alpha   90.00
_cell.angle_beta   90.00
_cell.angle_gamma   90.00
#
_symmetry.space_group_name_H-M   'P 1'
#
loop_
_entity.id
_entity.type
_entity.pdbx_description
1 polymer ?
#
loop_
_entity_poly.entity_id
_entity_poly.type
_entity_poly.pdbx_seq_one_letter_code
_entity_poly.pdbx_strand_id
1 'polypeptide(L)'
;MCYTAGEVNNMRTPEQVQEILRCLAQVYPADCSLQYEKAYELLFAVRLAAQCTDERVNQVTPVLYARFPTLEAFAAAEPEDVEPYVHSCGFYRAKARDIVLCARKLVAEYGGRVPDTMAALTSLPGVGRKTANLILGDVYHKPAVVVDTHCIRLSNRMGLVDGLKDPVKIETALRKILPPEESSDFCHRLVLHGRAVCTARKPMCDQCCVRHVCQTAEEVDA
;
A
#
# COMPACT_ATOMS: atom_id res chain seq x y z
N MET A 1 -46.11 9.59 16.62
CA MET A 1 -44.67 9.25 16.76
C MET A 1 -44.24 8.70 15.42
N CYS A 2 -43.63 9.55 14.57
CA CYS A 2 -43.16 9.15 13.25
C CYS A 2 -41.82 8.44 13.43
N TYR A 3 -41.77 7.17 13.05
CA TYR A 3 -40.52 6.47 12.82
C TYR A 3 -39.87 7.08 11.57
N THR A 4 -38.75 7.72 11.72
CA THR A 4 -37.87 8.14 10.63
C THR A 4 -37.39 6.90 9.89
N ALA A 5 -37.64 6.86 8.59
CA ALA A 5 -37.16 5.83 7.69
C ALA A 5 -35.65 5.69 7.85
N GLY A 6 -35.20 4.43 8.06
CA GLY A 6 -33.81 4.11 8.28
C GLY A 6 -32.92 4.57 7.13
N GLU A 7 -31.76 5.06 7.49
CA GLU A 7 -30.63 5.18 6.59
C GLU A 7 -30.43 3.81 5.93
N VAL A 8 -30.65 3.74 4.64
CA VAL A 8 -30.35 2.56 3.84
C VAL A 8 -28.84 2.43 3.93
N ASN A 9 -28.37 1.47 4.70
CA ASN A 9 -26.96 1.16 4.84
C ASN A 9 -26.49 0.60 3.48
N ASN A 10 -25.98 1.48 2.63
CA ASN A 10 -25.63 1.22 1.23
C ASN A 10 -24.30 0.43 1.12
N MET A 11 -23.85 -0.17 2.22
CA MET A 11 -22.61 -0.95 2.28
C MET A 11 -22.83 -2.39 1.81
N ARG A 12 -21.78 -2.97 1.21
CA ARG A 12 -21.80 -4.35 0.71
C ARG A 12 -22.03 -5.36 1.84
N THR A 13 -22.84 -6.39 1.55
CA THR A 13 -23.02 -7.53 2.47
C THR A 13 -21.73 -8.36 2.55
N PRO A 14 -21.55 -9.19 3.58
CA PRO A 14 -20.39 -10.09 3.67
C PRO A 14 -20.22 -10.96 2.44
N GLU A 15 -21.30 -11.46 1.85
CA GLU A 15 -21.29 -12.29 0.62
C GLU A 15 -20.80 -11.50 -0.58
N GLN A 16 -21.24 -10.25 -0.73
CA GLN A 16 -20.77 -9.35 -1.78
C GLN A 16 -19.28 -8.99 -1.61
N VAL A 17 -18.81 -8.80 -0.37
CA VAL A 17 -17.38 -8.59 -0.08
C VAL A 17 -16.57 -9.81 -0.52
N GLN A 18 -17.01 -11.02 -0.15
CA GLN A 18 -16.33 -12.27 -0.56
C GLN A 18 -16.29 -12.42 -2.08
N GLU A 19 -17.38 -12.07 -2.77
CA GLU A 19 -17.42 -12.11 -4.23
C GLU A 19 -16.45 -11.13 -4.88
N ILE A 20 -16.34 -9.90 -4.34
CA ILE A 20 -15.33 -8.91 -4.78
C ILE A 20 -13.91 -9.49 -4.62
N LEU A 21 -13.58 -10.05 -3.46
CA LEU A 21 -12.27 -10.65 -3.19
C LEU A 21 -11.96 -11.77 -4.19
N ARG A 22 -12.92 -12.69 -4.39
CA ARG A 22 -12.80 -13.83 -5.31
C ARG A 22 -12.56 -13.37 -6.76
N CYS A 23 -13.34 -12.41 -7.25
CA CYS A 23 -13.22 -11.91 -8.62
C CYS A 23 -11.88 -11.20 -8.85
N LEU A 24 -11.41 -10.39 -7.90
CA LEU A 24 -10.10 -9.75 -7.99
C LEU A 24 -8.96 -10.78 -7.96
N ALA A 25 -9.07 -11.81 -7.11
CA ALA A 25 -8.07 -12.87 -7.00
C ALA A 25 -7.93 -13.72 -8.27
N GLN A 26 -9.01 -13.90 -9.04
CA GLN A 26 -8.98 -14.62 -10.30
C GLN A 26 -8.24 -13.87 -11.42
N VAL A 27 -8.17 -12.55 -11.34
CA VAL A 27 -7.63 -11.69 -12.41
C VAL A 27 -6.25 -11.14 -12.07
N TYR A 28 -5.98 -10.86 -10.79
CA TYR A 28 -4.77 -10.16 -10.36
C TYR A 28 -3.97 -10.96 -9.35
N PRO A 29 -2.63 -11.07 -9.56
CA PRO A 29 -1.75 -11.58 -8.51
C PRO A 29 -1.73 -10.61 -7.31
N ALA A 30 -1.26 -11.10 -6.18
CA ALA A 30 -1.11 -10.29 -4.96
C ALA A 30 0.35 -9.88 -4.70
N ASP A 31 1.14 -9.75 -5.74
CA ASP A 31 2.56 -9.49 -5.62
C ASP A 31 2.84 -7.99 -5.41
N CYS A 32 3.81 -7.71 -4.56
CA CYS A 32 4.36 -6.36 -4.43
C CYS A 32 5.04 -5.96 -5.75
N SER A 33 4.73 -4.78 -6.26
CA SER A 33 5.34 -4.26 -7.49
C SER A 33 6.79 -3.80 -7.32
N LEU A 34 7.25 -3.59 -6.08
CA LEU A 34 8.63 -3.24 -5.76
C LEU A 34 9.48 -4.50 -5.58
N GLN A 35 10.67 -4.52 -6.19
CA GLN A 35 11.62 -5.63 -6.12
C GLN A 35 12.52 -5.49 -4.90
N TYR A 36 12.64 -6.56 -4.10
CA TYR A 36 13.48 -6.62 -2.93
C TYR A 36 13.84 -8.07 -2.57
N GLU A 37 14.95 -8.25 -1.86
CA GLU A 37 15.36 -9.54 -1.30
C GLU A 37 15.34 -9.51 0.24
N LYS A 38 15.60 -8.35 0.84
CA LYS A 38 15.70 -8.16 2.28
C LYS A 38 14.61 -7.18 2.77
N ALA A 39 14.16 -7.36 3.99
CA ALA A 39 13.11 -6.52 4.58
C ALA A 39 13.43 -5.02 4.55
N TYR A 40 14.68 -4.63 4.84
CA TYR A 40 15.09 -3.22 4.78
C TYR A 40 15.14 -2.66 3.35
N GLU A 41 15.37 -3.51 2.35
CA GLU A 41 15.33 -3.11 0.95
C GLU A 41 13.93 -2.70 0.54
N LEU A 42 12.89 -3.48 0.93
CA LEU A 42 11.50 -3.07 0.72
C LEU A 42 11.20 -1.75 1.43
N LEU A 43 11.64 -1.59 2.68
CA LEU A 43 11.42 -0.37 3.45
C LEU A 43 12.01 0.86 2.72
N PHE A 44 13.22 0.74 2.17
CA PHE A 44 13.87 1.82 1.42
C PHE A 44 13.22 2.03 0.04
N ALA A 45 12.86 0.96 -0.66
CA ALA A 45 12.16 1.03 -1.94
C ALA A 45 10.81 1.77 -1.80
N VAL A 46 10.04 1.47 -0.76
CA VAL A 46 8.78 2.18 -0.47
C VAL A 46 9.02 3.66 -0.17
N ARG A 47 10.11 4.00 0.55
CA ARG A 47 10.48 5.41 0.77
C ARG A 47 10.83 6.09 -0.55
N LEU A 48 11.51 5.41 -1.46
CA LEU A 48 11.84 5.92 -2.79
C LEU A 48 10.60 6.06 -3.68
N ALA A 49 9.59 5.19 -3.55
CA ALA A 49 8.35 5.22 -4.30
C ALA A 49 7.42 6.41 -3.93
N ALA A 50 7.68 7.14 -2.84
CA ALA A 50 6.92 8.33 -2.51
C ALA A 50 7.03 9.38 -3.63
N GLN A 51 5.93 9.65 -4.35
CA GLN A 51 5.85 10.53 -5.54
C GLN A 51 6.84 10.12 -6.66
N CYS A 52 7.06 8.82 -6.82
CA CYS A 52 7.84 8.22 -7.88
C CYS A 52 7.15 6.93 -8.35
N THR A 53 7.38 6.51 -9.60
CA THR A 53 6.81 5.26 -10.09
C THR A 53 7.62 4.06 -9.61
N ASP A 54 6.93 2.91 -9.42
CA ASP A 54 7.58 1.67 -9.00
C ASP A 54 8.63 1.21 -10.02
N GLU A 55 8.36 1.40 -11.33
CA GLU A 55 9.31 1.09 -12.41
C GLU A 55 10.62 1.87 -12.26
N ARG A 56 10.53 3.18 -11.91
CA ARG A 56 11.73 3.99 -11.67
C ARG A 56 12.48 3.51 -10.45
N VAL A 57 11.77 3.17 -9.37
CA VAL A 57 12.39 2.63 -8.16
C VAL A 57 13.12 1.31 -8.48
N ASN A 58 12.47 0.39 -9.18
CA ASN A 58 13.03 -0.90 -9.58
C ASN A 58 14.25 -0.78 -10.52
N GLN A 59 14.39 0.35 -11.26
CA GLN A 59 15.60 0.64 -12.03
C GLN A 59 16.76 1.17 -11.17
N VAL A 60 16.44 1.87 -10.08
CA VAL A 60 17.42 2.52 -9.19
C VAL A 60 17.96 1.56 -8.13
N THR A 61 17.09 0.76 -7.53
CA THR A 61 17.42 -0.07 -6.37
C THR A 61 18.51 -1.11 -6.61
N PRO A 62 18.64 -1.78 -7.77
CA PRO A 62 19.74 -2.73 -7.98
C PRO A 62 21.12 -2.07 -7.90
N VAL A 63 21.27 -0.87 -8.47
CA VAL A 63 22.52 -0.12 -8.44
C VAL A 63 22.82 0.40 -7.03
N LEU A 64 21.77 0.88 -6.34
CA LEU A 64 21.87 1.34 -4.96
C LEU A 64 22.30 0.21 -4.03
N TYR A 65 21.68 -0.98 -4.12
CA TYR A 65 21.96 -2.11 -3.25
C TYR A 65 23.31 -2.79 -3.58
N ALA A 66 23.75 -2.73 -4.84
CA ALA A 66 25.11 -3.15 -5.19
C ALA A 66 26.18 -2.23 -4.56
N ARG A 67 25.92 -0.93 -4.45
CA ARG A 67 26.85 0.03 -3.81
C ARG A 67 26.84 -0.08 -2.28
N PHE A 68 25.67 -0.37 -1.69
CA PHE A 68 25.46 -0.52 -0.25
C PHE A 68 24.87 -1.91 0.03
N PRO A 69 25.67 -2.99 0.04
CA PRO A 69 25.16 -4.37 0.03
C PRO A 69 24.60 -4.84 1.38
N THR A 70 24.81 -4.07 2.45
CA THR A 70 24.35 -4.40 3.79
C THR A 70 23.69 -3.19 4.45
N LEU A 71 22.87 -3.45 5.47
CA LEU A 71 22.25 -2.39 6.27
C LEU A 71 23.29 -1.51 6.97
N GLU A 72 24.38 -2.14 7.42
CA GLU A 72 25.52 -1.45 8.07
C GLU A 72 26.24 -0.52 7.09
N ALA A 73 26.32 -0.88 5.81
CA ALA A 73 26.90 -0.02 4.78
C ALA A 73 26.05 1.25 4.59
N PHE A 74 24.71 1.15 4.63
CA PHE A 74 23.83 2.31 4.64
C PHE A 74 23.97 3.13 5.93
N ALA A 75 24.07 2.48 7.08
CA ALA A 75 24.21 3.16 8.37
C ALA A 75 25.52 3.93 8.50
N ALA A 76 26.60 3.43 7.90
CA ALA A 76 27.92 4.06 7.87
C ALA A 76 28.07 5.17 6.82
N ALA A 77 27.16 5.22 5.83
CA ALA A 77 27.19 6.25 4.78
C ALA A 77 26.72 7.60 5.29
N GLU A 78 27.12 8.67 4.59
CA GLU A 78 26.46 9.97 4.73
C GLU A 78 25.34 10.10 3.68
N PRO A 79 24.30 10.92 3.93
CA PRO A 79 23.21 11.12 2.97
C PRO A 79 23.70 11.50 1.57
N GLU A 80 24.75 12.30 1.48
CA GLU A 80 25.37 12.76 0.25
C GLU A 80 25.97 11.61 -0.59
N ASP A 81 26.37 10.51 0.04
CA ASP A 81 26.85 9.30 -0.65
C ASP A 81 25.73 8.53 -1.33
N VAL A 82 24.51 8.64 -0.81
CA VAL A 82 23.30 7.95 -1.33
C VAL A 82 22.61 8.79 -2.41
N GLU A 83 22.65 10.11 -2.31
CA GLU A 83 21.95 11.04 -3.20
C GLU A 83 22.14 10.77 -4.70
N PRO A 84 23.37 10.52 -5.22
CA PRO A 84 23.58 10.29 -6.64
C PRO A 84 22.79 9.11 -7.19
N TYR A 85 22.62 8.05 -6.37
CA TYR A 85 21.92 6.82 -6.76
C TYR A 85 20.41 6.99 -6.80
N VAL A 86 19.84 7.87 -5.97
CA VAL A 86 18.39 8.04 -5.82
C VAL A 86 17.86 9.33 -6.46
N HIS A 87 18.73 10.10 -7.13
CA HIS A 87 18.43 11.42 -7.71
C HIS A 87 17.18 11.39 -8.62
N SER A 88 17.07 10.37 -9.46
CA SER A 88 15.96 10.25 -10.41
C SER A 88 14.59 9.91 -9.78
N CYS A 89 14.56 9.57 -8.49
CA CYS A 89 13.32 9.32 -7.76
C CYS A 89 12.61 10.60 -7.27
N GLY A 90 13.22 11.79 -7.45
CA GLY A 90 12.69 13.06 -6.94
C GLY A 90 12.80 13.18 -5.41
N PHE A 91 12.81 14.40 -4.88
CA PHE A 91 13.02 14.67 -3.44
C PHE A 91 14.21 13.90 -2.84
N TYR A 92 15.23 13.67 -3.66
CA TYR A 92 16.30 12.73 -3.41
C TYR A 92 17.09 13.02 -2.12
N ARG A 93 17.31 14.31 -1.78
CA ARG A 93 18.01 14.68 -0.53
C ARG A 93 17.26 14.21 0.72
N ALA A 94 15.95 14.45 0.76
CA ALA A 94 15.13 14.00 1.88
C ALA A 94 15.05 12.46 1.93
N LYS A 95 14.93 11.81 0.77
CA LYS A 95 14.90 10.34 0.68
C LYS A 95 16.22 9.71 1.11
N ALA A 96 17.35 10.23 0.64
CA ALA A 96 18.69 9.75 1.02
C ALA A 96 18.92 9.91 2.53
N ARG A 97 18.60 11.09 3.08
CA ARG A 97 18.68 11.33 4.53
C ARG A 97 17.83 10.35 5.32
N ASP A 98 16.57 10.14 4.93
CA ASP A 98 15.66 9.26 5.64
C ASP A 98 16.14 7.81 5.59
N ILE A 99 16.69 7.35 4.45
CA ILE A 99 17.28 6.00 4.29
C ILE A 99 18.45 5.81 5.24
N VAL A 100 19.41 6.74 5.26
CA VAL A 100 20.59 6.65 6.13
C VAL A 100 20.20 6.68 7.60
N LEU A 101 19.33 7.61 8.01
CA LEU A 101 18.86 7.70 9.38
C LEU A 101 18.04 6.48 9.81
N CYS A 102 17.22 5.93 8.90
CA CYS A 102 16.49 4.70 9.13
C CYS A 102 17.46 3.51 9.34
N ALA A 103 18.47 3.39 8.48
CA ALA A 103 19.50 2.34 8.61
C ALA A 103 20.26 2.45 9.94
N ARG A 104 20.71 3.66 10.32
CA ARG A 104 21.36 3.92 11.60
C ARG A 104 20.49 3.50 12.78
N LYS A 105 19.19 3.85 12.74
CA LYS A 105 18.26 3.48 13.80
C LYS A 105 17.99 1.98 13.86
N LEU A 106 17.83 1.32 12.71
CA LEU A 106 17.68 -0.15 12.66
C LEU A 106 18.90 -0.87 13.26
N VAL A 107 20.10 -0.42 12.95
CA VAL A 107 21.32 -1.01 13.53
C VAL A 107 21.42 -0.75 15.03
N ALA A 108 21.19 0.50 15.46
CA ALA A 108 21.42 0.90 16.85
C ALA A 108 20.34 0.38 17.81
N GLU A 109 19.06 0.39 17.42
CA GLU A 109 17.94 0.10 18.32
C GLU A 109 17.29 -1.25 18.07
N TYR A 110 17.45 -1.83 16.87
CA TYR A 110 16.77 -3.07 16.47
C TYR A 110 17.71 -4.20 16.07
N GLY A 111 19.03 -4.05 16.33
CA GLY A 111 20.03 -5.08 16.02
C GLY A 111 20.07 -5.46 14.54
N GLY A 112 19.86 -4.50 13.65
CA GLY A 112 19.86 -4.69 12.21
C GLY A 112 18.59 -5.35 11.64
N ARG A 113 17.54 -5.51 12.42
CA ARG A 113 16.27 -6.12 11.99
C ARG A 113 15.19 -5.04 11.78
N VAL A 114 14.39 -5.20 10.74
CA VAL A 114 13.19 -4.39 10.57
C VAL A 114 12.16 -4.82 11.63
N PRO A 115 11.59 -3.91 12.44
CA PRO A 115 10.61 -4.28 13.45
C PRO A 115 9.28 -4.72 12.84
N ASP A 116 8.50 -5.50 13.59
CA ASP A 116 7.27 -6.15 13.15
C ASP A 116 5.99 -5.64 13.85
N THR A 117 6.06 -4.42 14.39
CA THR A 117 4.92 -3.74 15.01
C THR A 117 4.69 -2.36 14.40
N MET A 118 3.42 -1.92 14.34
CA MET A 118 3.04 -0.61 13.82
C MET A 118 3.78 0.52 14.55
N ALA A 119 3.84 0.47 15.88
CA ALA A 119 4.48 1.52 16.68
C ALA A 119 5.99 1.63 16.41
N ALA A 120 6.69 0.50 16.36
CA ALA A 120 8.12 0.48 16.09
C ALA A 120 8.43 0.90 14.64
N LEU A 121 7.68 0.42 13.64
CA LEU A 121 7.84 0.81 12.24
C LEU A 121 7.63 2.32 12.04
N THR A 122 6.56 2.88 12.61
CA THR A 122 6.28 4.31 12.47
C THR A 122 7.23 5.22 13.25
N SER A 123 8.04 4.66 14.16
CA SER A 123 9.13 5.38 14.82
C SER A 123 10.37 5.57 13.93
N LEU A 124 10.46 4.83 12.82
CA LEU A 124 11.59 4.92 11.90
C LEU A 124 11.52 6.16 11.01
N PRO A 125 12.65 6.82 10.72
CA PRO A 125 12.70 7.96 9.81
C PRO A 125 12.09 7.64 8.43
N GLY A 126 11.21 8.51 7.95
CA GLY A 126 10.56 8.36 6.65
C GLY A 126 9.46 7.28 6.56
N VAL A 127 9.11 6.63 7.66
CA VAL A 127 8.11 5.56 7.71
C VAL A 127 6.80 6.06 8.28
N GLY A 128 5.78 6.16 7.42
CA GLY A 128 4.42 6.47 7.81
C GLY A 128 3.56 5.19 7.96
N ARG A 129 2.30 5.38 8.38
CA ARG A 129 1.34 4.28 8.59
C ARG A 129 1.14 3.39 7.35
N LYS A 130 1.07 4.00 6.14
CA LYS A 130 0.97 3.26 4.88
C LYS A 130 2.16 2.32 4.68
N THR A 131 3.39 2.84 4.85
CA THR A 131 4.62 2.06 4.73
C THR A 131 4.67 0.95 5.78
N ALA A 132 4.29 1.26 7.02
CA ALA A 132 4.25 0.28 8.10
C ALA A 132 3.29 -0.88 7.80
N ASN A 133 2.07 -0.59 7.30
CA ASN A 133 1.12 -1.63 6.88
C ASN A 133 1.70 -2.50 5.76
N LEU A 134 2.35 -1.91 4.76
CA LEU A 134 2.96 -2.66 3.67
C LEU A 134 4.06 -3.61 4.18
N ILE A 135 4.94 -3.15 5.06
CA ILE A 135 5.97 -4.00 5.68
C ILE A 135 5.34 -5.12 6.53
N LEU A 136 4.28 -4.81 7.29
CA LEU A 136 3.58 -5.83 8.08
C LEU A 136 2.95 -6.92 7.20
N GLY A 137 2.35 -6.54 6.07
CA GLY A 137 1.76 -7.48 5.12
C GLY A 137 2.81 -8.30 4.36
N ASP A 138 3.70 -7.61 3.65
CA ASP A 138 4.57 -8.24 2.66
C ASP A 138 5.77 -8.98 3.29
N VAL A 139 6.31 -8.46 4.39
CA VAL A 139 7.48 -9.07 5.04
C VAL A 139 7.09 -10.04 6.16
N TYR A 140 6.07 -9.66 6.95
CA TYR A 140 5.70 -10.42 8.15
C TYR A 140 4.42 -11.23 7.99
N HIS A 141 3.76 -11.15 6.84
CA HIS A 141 2.49 -11.85 6.56
C HIS A 141 1.44 -11.62 7.65
N LYS A 142 1.46 -10.42 8.26
CA LYS A 142 0.47 -10.00 9.27
C LYS A 142 -0.70 -9.31 8.59
N PRO A 143 -1.92 -9.43 9.13
CA PRO A 143 -3.07 -8.71 8.61
C PRO A 143 -2.79 -7.21 8.50
N ALA A 144 -2.85 -6.68 7.28
CA ALA A 144 -2.51 -5.30 6.99
C ALA A 144 -3.40 -4.73 5.88
N VAL A 145 -3.82 -3.48 6.04
CA VAL A 145 -4.60 -2.76 5.03
C VAL A 145 -3.79 -1.53 4.59
N VAL A 146 -3.26 -1.59 3.37
CA VAL A 146 -2.46 -0.52 2.78
C VAL A 146 -3.39 0.47 2.08
N VAL A 147 -3.71 1.58 2.75
CA VAL A 147 -4.60 2.59 2.17
C VAL A 147 -3.81 3.61 1.36
N ASP A 148 -3.86 3.45 0.05
CA ASP A 148 -3.35 4.38 -0.94
C ASP A 148 -4.49 5.06 -1.72
N THR A 149 -4.15 5.84 -2.74
CA THR A 149 -5.15 6.52 -3.58
C THR A 149 -6.05 5.56 -4.36
N HIS A 150 -5.55 4.36 -4.71
CA HIS A 150 -6.36 3.30 -5.34
C HIS A 150 -7.32 2.69 -4.32
N CYS A 151 -6.83 2.32 -3.15
CA CYS A 151 -7.64 1.79 -2.06
C CYS A 151 -8.77 2.75 -1.68
N ILE A 152 -8.47 4.05 -1.46
CA ILE A 152 -9.48 5.07 -1.15
C ILE A 152 -10.56 5.10 -2.24
N ARG A 153 -10.16 5.21 -3.50
CA ARG A 153 -11.08 5.34 -4.62
C ARG A 153 -11.94 4.10 -4.84
N LEU A 154 -11.31 2.93 -4.89
CA LEU A 154 -11.99 1.69 -5.25
C LEU A 154 -12.88 1.20 -4.11
N SER A 155 -12.46 1.33 -2.86
CA SER A 155 -13.30 0.96 -1.71
C SER A 155 -14.61 1.76 -1.67
N ASN A 156 -14.56 3.06 -2.00
CA ASN A 156 -15.77 3.86 -2.13
C ASN A 156 -16.62 3.45 -3.34
N ARG A 157 -16.02 3.27 -4.52
CA ARG A 157 -16.77 2.90 -5.74
C ARG A 157 -17.41 1.52 -5.64
N MET A 158 -16.77 0.58 -4.99
CA MET A 158 -17.29 -0.77 -4.79
C MET A 158 -18.34 -0.84 -3.67
N GLY A 159 -18.51 0.22 -2.87
CA GLY A 159 -19.44 0.24 -1.73
C GLY A 159 -18.90 -0.49 -0.49
N LEU A 160 -17.59 -0.66 -0.38
CA LEU A 160 -16.93 -1.24 0.80
C LEU A 160 -16.82 -0.25 1.95
N VAL A 161 -16.83 1.03 1.63
CA VAL A 161 -16.92 2.17 2.55
C VAL A 161 -17.80 3.25 1.92
N ASP A 162 -18.40 4.11 2.72
CA ASP A 162 -19.30 5.15 2.24
C ASP A 162 -18.67 6.55 2.42
N GLY A 163 -18.31 7.18 1.29
CA GLY A 163 -17.81 8.55 1.22
C GLY A 163 -16.55 8.86 2.02
N LEU A 164 -15.85 7.85 2.55
CA LEU A 164 -14.68 8.04 3.39
C LEU A 164 -13.47 8.51 2.56
N LYS A 165 -12.77 9.53 3.08
CA LYS A 165 -11.53 10.06 2.49
C LYS A 165 -10.32 9.92 3.40
N ASP A 166 -10.52 9.83 4.70
CA ASP A 166 -9.47 9.66 5.70
C ASP A 166 -8.89 8.24 5.64
N PRO A 167 -7.57 8.08 5.38
CA PRO A 167 -6.96 6.75 5.24
C PRO A 167 -7.08 5.89 6.49
N VAL A 168 -7.03 6.48 7.69
CA VAL A 168 -7.12 5.72 8.96
C VAL A 168 -8.53 5.21 9.18
N LYS A 169 -9.55 6.02 8.83
CA LYS A 169 -10.94 5.58 8.91
C LYS A 169 -11.24 4.47 7.92
N ILE A 170 -10.71 4.57 6.69
CA ILE A 170 -10.85 3.53 5.65
C ILE A 170 -10.16 2.24 6.12
N GLU A 171 -8.91 2.32 6.59
CA GLU A 171 -8.21 1.16 7.15
C GLU A 171 -9.04 0.48 8.25
N THR A 172 -9.57 1.26 9.19
CA THR A 172 -10.38 0.74 10.30
C THR A 172 -11.68 0.09 9.81
N ALA A 173 -12.33 0.67 8.80
CA ALA A 173 -13.55 0.12 8.21
C ALA A 173 -13.26 -1.19 7.46
N LEU A 174 -12.24 -1.20 6.59
CA LEU A 174 -11.86 -2.37 5.81
C LEU A 174 -11.40 -3.54 6.69
N ARG A 175 -10.67 -3.29 7.78
CA ARG A 175 -10.28 -4.34 8.75
C ARG A 175 -11.46 -5.05 9.41
N LYS A 176 -12.66 -4.46 9.41
CA LYS A 176 -13.87 -5.08 9.99
C LYS A 176 -14.58 -6.02 9.02
N ILE A 177 -14.40 -5.83 7.72
CA ILE A 177 -15.16 -6.54 6.68
C ILE A 177 -14.29 -7.48 5.86
N LEU A 178 -12.97 -7.27 5.83
CA LEU A 178 -12.04 -8.14 5.12
C LEU A 178 -11.56 -9.30 6.02
N PRO A 179 -11.43 -10.52 5.48
CA PRO A 179 -10.68 -11.58 6.15
C PRO A 179 -9.26 -11.09 6.45
N PRO A 180 -8.77 -11.25 7.69
CA PRO A 180 -7.44 -10.74 8.06
C PRO A 180 -6.32 -11.24 7.13
N GLU A 181 -6.35 -12.52 6.75
CA GLU A 181 -5.37 -13.19 5.90
C GLU A 181 -5.36 -12.68 4.46
N GLU A 182 -6.48 -12.17 3.94
CA GLU A 182 -6.60 -11.66 2.58
C GLU A 182 -6.40 -10.13 2.49
N SER A 183 -6.28 -9.44 3.61
CA SER A 183 -6.33 -7.98 3.65
C SER A 183 -5.16 -7.30 2.94
N SER A 184 -3.94 -7.85 3.00
CA SER A 184 -2.77 -7.34 2.26
C SER A 184 -2.90 -7.60 0.76
N ASP A 185 -3.23 -8.83 0.39
CA ASP A 185 -3.44 -9.26 -0.99
C ASP A 185 -4.49 -8.42 -1.70
N PHE A 186 -5.61 -8.16 -1.02
CA PHE A 186 -6.66 -7.30 -1.52
C PHE A 186 -6.13 -5.91 -1.89
N CYS A 187 -5.28 -5.31 -1.05
CA CYS A 187 -4.72 -3.99 -1.33
C CYS A 187 -3.83 -3.99 -2.59
N HIS A 188 -3.00 -5.02 -2.80
CA HIS A 188 -2.21 -5.17 -4.02
C HIS A 188 -3.09 -5.30 -5.26
N ARG A 189 -4.12 -6.15 -5.19
CA ARG A 189 -5.10 -6.35 -6.28
C ARG A 189 -5.86 -5.07 -6.62
N LEU A 190 -6.18 -4.23 -5.61
CA LEU A 190 -6.79 -2.92 -5.85
C LEU A 190 -5.88 -1.96 -6.63
N VAL A 191 -4.58 -1.98 -6.37
CA VAL A 191 -3.62 -1.16 -7.13
C VAL A 191 -3.61 -1.59 -8.60
N LEU A 192 -3.50 -2.89 -8.87
CA LEU A 192 -3.48 -3.43 -10.23
C LEU A 192 -4.80 -3.16 -10.96
N HIS A 193 -5.94 -3.44 -10.33
CA HIS A 193 -7.26 -3.17 -10.88
C HIS A 193 -7.49 -1.67 -11.13
N GLY A 194 -7.03 -0.84 -10.23
CA GLY A 194 -7.15 0.61 -10.33
C GLY A 194 -6.26 1.24 -11.42
N ARG A 195 -5.17 0.58 -11.79
CA ARG A 195 -4.32 0.96 -12.93
C ARG A 195 -4.91 0.46 -14.25
N ALA A 196 -5.35 -0.79 -14.30
CA ALA A 196 -5.78 -1.45 -15.52
C ALA A 196 -7.21 -1.10 -15.97
N VAL A 197 -8.17 -1.10 -15.04
CA VAL A 197 -9.61 -1.03 -15.36
C VAL A 197 -10.31 0.13 -14.66
N CYS A 198 -10.28 0.18 -13.32
CA CYS A 198 -11.00 1.18 -12.55
C CYS A 198 -10.19 2.47 -12.39
N THR A 199 -9.83 3.11 -13.52
CA THR A 199 -9.03 4.34 -13.52
C THR A 199 -9.77 5.52 -12.90
N ALA A 200 -9.03 6.56 -12.49
CA ALA A 200 -9.61 7.69 -11.76
C ALA A 200 -10.62 8.49 -12.61
N ARG A 201 -10.27 8.76 -13.88
CA ARG A 201 -11.04 9.65 -14.76
C ARG A 201 -12.03 8.91 -15.67
N LYS A 202 -11.68 7.72 -16.14
CA LYS A 202 -12.47 6.96 -17.13
C LYS A 202 -12.42 5.47 -16.79
N PRO A 203 -13.22 5.01 -15.82
CA PRO A 203 -13.29 3.58 -15.50
C PRO A 203 -13.90 2.80 -16.66
N MET A 204 -13.36 1.61 -16.94
CA MET A 204 -13.83 0.70 -17.99
C MET A 204 -14.75 -0.35 -17.36
N CYS A 205 -15.95 0.07 -16.93
CA CYS A 205 -16.88 -0.77 -16.19
C CYS A 205 -17.32 -2.02 -16.98
N ASP A 206 -17.40 -1.95 -18.30
CA ASP A 206 -17.77 -3.08 -19.17
C ASP A 206 -16.73 -4.21 -19.15
N GLN A 207 -15.48 -3.92 -18.78
CA GLN A 207 -14.38 -4.89 -18.65
C GLN A 207 -14.09 -5.26 -17.19
N CYS A 208 -14.91 -4.77 -16.25
CA CYS A 208 -14.64 -4.89 -14.83
C CYS A 208 -15.10 -6.24 -14.28
N CYS A 209 -14.19 -7.02 -13.70
CA CYS A 209 -14.49 -8.33 -13.13
C CYS A 209 -15.46 -8.29 -11.93
N VAL A 210 -15.60 -7.13 -11.26
CA VAL A 210 -16.50 -6.93 -10.12
C VAL A 210 -17.75 -6.09 -10.47
N ARG A 211 -18.04 -5.85 -11.78
CA ARG A 211 -19.17 -5.00 -12.21
C ARG A 211 -20.48 -5.41 -11.54
N HIS A 212 -20.78 -6.70 -11.54
CA HIS A 212 -22.06 -7.26 -11.06
C HIS A 212 -22.29 -7.13 -9.54
N VAL A 213 -21.26 -6.73 -8.79
CA VAL A 213 -21.32 -6.49 -7.33
C VAL A 213 -20.76 -5.12 -6.96
N CYS A 214 -20.56 -4.22 -7.92
CA CYS A 214 -20.00 -2.90 -7.70
C CYS A 214 -21.10 -1.86 -7.56
N GLN A 215 -21.14 -1.12 -6.45
CA GLN A 215 -22.15 -0.10 -6.17
C GLN A 215 -22.22 0.96 -7.29
N THR A 216 -21.08 1.51 -7.69
CA THR A 216 -21.04 2.53 -8.76
C THR A 216 -21.58 2.00 -10.09
N ALA A 217 -21.43 0.72 -10.41
CA ALA A 217 -21.98 0.13 -11.62
C ALA A 217 -23.51 -0.02 -11.53
N GLU A 218 -24.02 -0.44 -10.38
CA GLU A 218 -25.47 -0.52 -10.11
C GLU A 218 -26.14 0.87 -10.25
N GLU A 219 -25.48 1.94 -9.79
CA GLU A 219 -25.99 3.31 -9.89
C GLU A 219 -25.99 3.85 -11.33
N VAL A 220 -25.09 3.36 -12.20
CA VAL A 220 -25.04 3.75 -13.62
C VAL A 220 -26.07 3.01 -14.46
N ASP A 221 -26.39 1.77 -14.07
CA ASP A 221 -27.33 0.91 -14.79
C ASP A 221 -28.81 1.15 -14.35
N ALA A 222 -29.06 1.95 -13.29
CA ALA A 222 -30.37 2.30 -12.74
C ALA A 222 -30.92 3.57 -13.37
#